data_adfa0998cbaa0e81b0998efa91fcd16c
#
_entry.id   adfa0998cbaa0e81b0998efa91fcd16c
#
_cell.length_a   1.000
_cell.length_b   1.000
_cell.length_c   1.000
_cell.angle_alpha   90.00
_cell.angle_beta   90.00
_cell.angle_gamma   90.00
#
_symmetry.space_group_name_H-M   'P 1'
#
loop_
_entity.id
_entity.type
_entity.pdbx_description
1 polymer ?
#
loop_
_entity_poly.entity_id
_entity_poly.type
_entity_poly.pdbx_seq_one_letter_code
_entity_poly.pdbx_strand_id
1 'polypeptide(L)'
;VDLACLSFGYRIIPIPLNSTPENISYIIKHSKISHLFIGGDTGNQLWDRIETKHDTNIISIDSNGSINEEKLDWEDFIRLGDQVENFEVSDRLSQVSMKRVQTIMYTSGTTANPKGIIFNQINIITKRFARGIALPDIGPNDVFLCYLPLFHTFGRYFELMGSIFWGATYSFARSPAFNSLLKDFKLVRPTVFISIPKRWVQLYELLNSELDLDSDDSEIILSKIKSVTGGKLKWGLSAAGYLDPDIFSLLQSHQINLLSGYGMTEATGGITMTPPGAY
;
A
#
# COMPACT_ATOMS: atom_id res chain seq x y z
N VAL A 1 -13.14 4.62 -4.40
CA VAL A 1 -12.65 5.93 -4.86
C VAL A 1 -11.39 5.76 -5.70
N ASP A 2 -10.29 5.26 -5.15
CA ASP A 2 -8.96 5.24 -5.76
C ASP A 2 -8.93 4.56 -7.14
N LEU A 3 -9.39 3.31 -7.23
CA LEU A 3 -9.42 2.57 -8.49
C LEU A 3 -10.34 3.22 -9.54
N ALA A 4 -11.50 3.75 -9.11
CA ALA A 4 -12.38 4.48 -10.00
C ALA A 4 -11.69 5.72 -10.59
N CYS A 5 -11.06 6.55 -9.74
CA CYS A 5 -10.30 7.71 -10.21
C CYS A 5 -9.19 7.34 -11.20
N LEU A 6 -8.43 6.27 -10.92
CA LEU A 6 -7.40 5.77 -11.84
C LEU A 6 -8.00 5.34 -13.19
N SER A 7 -9.10 4.58 -13.17
CA SER A 7 -9.77 4.11 -14.38
C SER A 7 -10.29 5.25 -15.25
N PHE A 8 -10.86 6.29 -14.62
CA PHE A 8 -11.43 7.43 -15.33
C PHE A 8 -10.46 8.58 -15.58
N GLY A 9 -9.18 8.40 -15.25
CA GLY A 9 -8.15 9.41 -15.47
C GLY A 9 -8.27 10.63 -14.55
N TYR A 10 -8.89 10.52 -13.40
CA TYR A 10 -8.87 11.56 -12.38
C TYR A 10 -7.58 11.49 -11.57
N ARG A 11 -7.03 12.67 -11.27
CA ARG A 11 -5.78 12.79 -10.51
C ARG A 11 -6.03 12.56 -9.03
N ILE A 12 -5.28 11.63 -8.43
CA ILE A 12 -5.37 11.27 -7.03
C ILE A 12 -4.18 11.82 -6.26
N ILE A 13 -4.43 12.32 -5.07
CA ILE A 13 -3.42 12.78 -4.14
C ILE A 13 -3.64 12.10 -2.80
N PRO A 14 -2.95 10.98 -2.53
CA PRO A 14 -3.04 10.33 -1.23
C PRO A 14 -2.32 11.18 -0.17
N ILE A 15 -3.05 11.55 0.88
CA ILE A 15 -2.52 12.37 1.98
C ILE A 15 -2.26 11.47 3.19
N PRO A 16 -1.03 11.46 3.75
CA PRO A 16 -0.74 10.68 4.95
C PRO A 16 -1.50 11.20 6.18
N LEU A 17 -2.15 10.31 6.91
CA LEU A 17 -2.89 10.66 8.14
C LEU A 17 -1.99 11.15 9.29
N ASN A 18 -0.69 10.89 9.22
CA ASN A 18 0.30 11.39 10.17
C ASN A 18 0.93 12.73 9.75
N SER A 19 0.40 13.38 8.71
CA SER A 19 0.82 14.71 8.30
C SER A 19 0.33 15.77 9.30
N THR A 20 1.10 16.86 9.43
CA THR A 20 0.65 18.02 10.22
C THR A 20 -0.45 18.79 9.48
N PRO A 21 -1.33 19.52 10.17
CA PRO A 21 -2.36 20.33 9.53
C PRO A 21 -1.81 21.32 8.50
N GLU A 22 -0.63 21.91 8.77
CA GLU A 22 0.07 22.84 7.87
C GLU A 22 0.49 22.14 6.57
N ASN A 23 1.03 20.92 6.66
CA ASN A 23 1.41 20.14 5.50
C ASN A 23 0.18 19.73 4.68
N ILE A 24 -0.92 19.37 5.32
CA ILE A 24 -2.17 19.02 4.63
C ILE A 24 -2.71 20.26 3.90
N SER A 25 -2.78 21.42 4.58
CA SER A 25 -3.19 22.68 3.97
C SER A 25 -2.32 23.05 2.77
N TYR A 26 -0.99 22.91 2.92
CA TYR A 26 -0.06 23.11 1.81
C TYR A 26 -0.34 22.17 0.63
N ILE A 27 -0.53 20.87 0.88
CA ILE A 27 -0.82 19.87 -0.16
C ILE A 27 -2.10 20.22 -0.90
N ILE A 28 -3.18 20.54 -0.19
CA ILE A 28 -4.47 20.93 -0.75
C ILE A 28 -4.30 22.12 -1.70
N LYS A 29 -3.68 23.19 -1.22
CA LYS A 29 -3.44 24.41 -1.99
C LYS A 29 -2.52 24.18 -3.19
N HIS A 30 -1.36 23.55 -2.96
CA HIS A 30 -0.33 23.33 -3.99
C HIS A 30 -0.82 22.43 -5.11
N SER A 31 -1.56 21.38 -4.78
CA SER A 31 -2.07 20.42 -5.77
C SER A 31 -3.40 20.84 -6.41
N LYS A 32 -4.04 21.91 -5.91
CA LYS A 32 -5.33 22.43 -6.41
C LYS A 32 -6.37 21.33 -6.51
N ILE A 33 -6.57 20.57 -5.43
CA ILE A 33 -7.62 19.55 -5.38
C ILE A 33 -8.99 20.21 -5.30
N SER A 34 -9.96 19.63 -6.02
CA SER A 34 -11.35 20.09 -6.03
C SER A 34 -12.25 19.26 -5.10
N HIS A 35 -11.87 18.02 -4.82
CA HIS A 35 -12.64 17.10 -3.98
C HIS A 35 -11.70 16.42 -2.96
N LEU A 36 -12.15 16.33 -1.72
CA LEU A 36 -11.44 15.68 -0.63
C LEU A 36 -12.33 14.61 0.00
N PHE A 37 -11.89 13.35 -0.07
CA PHE A 37 -12.55 12.24 0.60
C PHE A 37 -11.92 12.06 1.99
N ILE A 38 -12.76 12.09 3.01
CA ILE A 38 -12.34 11.98 4.41
C ILE A 38 -13.05 10.79 5.03
N GLY A 39 -12.29 9.95 5.74
CA GLY A 39 -12.83 8.80 6.47
C GLY A 39 -12.10 8.56 7.78
N GLY A 40 -12.79 7.94 8.73
CA GLY A 40 -12.33 7.64 10.06
C GLY A 40 -12.20 8.86 10.98
N ASP A 41 -12.22 8.60 12.29
CA ASP A 41 -12.10 9.66 13.32
C ASP A 41 -10.85 10.51 13.14
N THR A 42 -9.72 9.88 12.78
CA THR A 42 -8.45 10.58 12.56
C THR A 42 -8.54 11.55 11.38
N GLY A 43 -9.18 11.16 10.27
CA GLY A 43 -9.36 12.04 9.11
C GLY A 43 -10.24 13.25 9.43
N ASN A 44 -11.34 13.04 10.13
CA ASN A 44 -12.24 14.09 10.57
C ASN A 44 -11.56 15.07 11.54
N GLN A 45 -10.85 14.56 12.56
CA GLN A 45 -10.10 15.39 13.51
C GLN A 45 -9.00 16.22 12.85
N LEU A 46 -8.32 15.66 11.83
CA LEU A 46 -7.31 16.39 11.07
C LEU A 46 -7.95 17.52 10.26
N TRP A 47 -9.09 17.25 9.61
CA TRP A 47 -9.82 18.26 8.85
C TRP A 47 -10.28 19.44 9.72
N ASP A 48 -10.79 19.16 10.91
CA ASP A 48 -11.29 20.18 11.83
C ASP A 48 -10.17 21.13 12.33
N ARG A 49 -8.90 20.68 12.25
CA ARG A 49 -7.72 21.46 12.63
C ARG A 49 -7.11 22.28 11.48
N ILE A 50 -7.62 22.13 10.26
CA ILE A 50 -7.14 22.88 9.10
C ILE A 50 -7.81 24.25 9.09
N GLU A 51 -7.01 25.28 9.29
CA GLU A 51 -7.48 26.69 9.37
C GLU A 51 -7.95 27.22 8.01
N THR A 52 -7.28 26.85 6.93
CA THR A 52 -7.56 27.35 5.57
C THR A 52 -8.35 26.32 4.78
N LYS A 53 -9.66 26.39 4.89
CA LYS A 53 -10.57 25.59 4.06
C LYS A 53 -10.67 26.28 2.70
N HIS A 54 -9.95 25.75 1.71
CA HIS A 54 -10.06 26.20 0.32
C HIS A 54 -11.41 25.76 -0.27
N ASP A 55 -11.78 26.30 -1.45
CA ASP A 55 -12.95 25.86 -2.24
C ASP A 55 -12.80 24.39 -2.67
N THR A 56 -12.94 23.49 -1.70
CA THR A 56 -12.77 22.04 -1.87
C THR A 56 -14.05 21.36 -1.42
N ASN A 57 -14.68 20.59 -2.32
CA ASN A 57 -15.84 19.79 -1.97
C ASN A 57 -15.41 18.61 -1.08
N ILE A 58 -16.05 18.46 0.06
CA ILE A 58 -15.70 17.42 1.03
C ILE A 58 -16.72 16.30 0.96
N ILE A 59 -16.23 15.08 0.80
CA ILE A 59 -17.04 13.86 0.83
C ILE A 59 -16.62 13.06 2.07
N SER A 60 -17.57 12.86 2.99
CA SER A 60 -17.36 12.02 4.17
C SER A 60 -17.68 10.57 3.84
N ILE A 61 -16.69 9.67 4.03
CA ILE A 61 -16.87 8.24 3.76
C ILE A 61 -17.61 7.54 4.91
N ASP A 62 -17.56 8.09 6.12
CA ASP A 62 -18.20 7.51 7.30
C ASP A 62 -19.51 8.24 7.62
N SER A 63 -20.61 7.50 7.67
CA SER A 63 -21.94 8.01 8.03
C SER A 63 -22.13 8.33 9.52
N ASN A 64 -21.14 8.05 10.38
CA ASN A 64 -21.23 8.21 11.84
C ASN A 64 -20.67 9.53 12.39
N GLY A 65 -20.15 10.41 11.54
CA GLY A 65 -19.69 11.74 11.94
C GLY A 65 -20.82 12.75 11.86
N SER A 66 -20.84 13.73 12.78
CA SER A 66 -21.73 14.90 12.66
C SER A 66 -21.52 15.55 11.29
N ILE A 67 -22.51 15.38 10.42
CA ILE A 67 -22.55 15.99 9.09
C ILE A 67 -22.73 17.49 9.33
N ASN A 68 -21.66 18.26 9.19
CA ASN A 68 -21.79 19.70 9.02
C ASN A 68 -22.33 19.98 7.62
N GLU A 69 -23.14 20.99 7.45
CA GLU A 69 -23.75 21.40 6.18
C GLU A 69 -22.75 21.58 5.01
N GLU A 70 -21.45 21.57 5.30
CA GLU A 70 -20.34 21.72 4.34
C GLU A 70 -19.84 20.40 3.75
N LYS A 71 -20.31 19.21 4.23
CA LYS A 71 -19.82 17.90 3.80
C LYS A 71 -20.94 17.12 3.11
N LEU A 72 -20.64 16.59 1.91
CA LEU A 72 -21.51 15.62 1.24
C LEU A 72 -21.30 14.24 1.88
N ASP A 73 -22.39 13.58 2.25
CA ASP A 73 -22.36 12.20 2.73
C ASP A 73 -21.99 11.24 1.60
N TRP A 74 -21.36 10.10 1.96
CA TRP A 74 -20.97 9.07 1.00
C TRP A 74 -22.14 8.50 0.21
N GLU A 75 -23.28 8.26 0.87
CA GLU A 75 -24.48 7.71 0.25
C GLU A 75 -25.08 8.70 -0.77
N ASP A 76 -25.15 9.98 -0.40
CA ASP A 76 -25.60 11.03 -1.30
C ASP A 76 -24.65 11.23 -2.47
N PHE A 77 -23.32 11.14 -2.22
CA PHE A 77 -22.34 11.18 -3.30
C PHE A 77 -22.51 10.02 -4.29
N ILE A 78 -22.78 8.80 -3.81
CA ILE A 78 -23.04 7.65 -4.68
C ILE A 78 -24.33 7.84 -5.49
N ARG A 79 -25.40 8.37 -4.88
CA ARG A 79 -26.68 8.65 -5.58
C ARG A 79 -26.54 9.65 -6.74
N LEU A 80 -25.56 10.57 -6.68
CA LEU A 80 -25.27 11.42 -7.82
C LEU A 80 -24.88 10.61 -9.07
N GLY A 81 -24.25 9.45 -8.87
CA GLY A 81 -23.87 8.54 -9.94
C GLY A 81 -25.06 7.89 -10.66
N ASP A 82 -26.21 7.77 -10.00
CA ASP A 82 -27.43 7.18 -10.59
C ASP A 82 -27.99 8.02 -11.78
N GLN A 83 -27.56 9.27 -11.87
CA GLN A 83 -27.95 10.20 -12.93
C GLN A 83 -27.01 10.17 -14.14
N VAL A 84 -25.89 9.42 -14.07
CA VAL A 84 -24.89 9.34 -15.13
C VAL A 84 -25.24 8.23 -16.12
N GLU A 85 -25.37 8.59 -17.38
CA GLU A 85 -25.70 7.63 -18.44
C GLU A 85 -24.53 6.69 -18.78
N ASN A 86 -24.80 5.43 -19.09
CA ASN A 86 -23.77 4.43 -19.38
C ASN A 86 -22.86 4.83 -20.56
N PHE A 87 -23.37 5.54 -21.55
CA PHE A 87 -22.55 6.00 -22.68
C PHE A 87 -21.54 7.05 -22.26
N GLU A 88 -21.85 7.93 -21.28
CA GLU A 88 -20.92 8.92 -20.74
C GLU A 88 -19.75 8.25 -20.00
N VAL A 89 -20.04 7.17 -19.27
CA VAL A 89 -19.04 6.33 -18.62
C VAL A 89 -18.08 5.73 -19.65
N SER A 90 -18.62 5.12 -20.71
CA SER A 90 -17.85 4.49 -21.77
C SER A 90 -17.01 5.50 -22.57
N ASP A 91 -17.59 6.65 -22.89
CA ASP A 91 -16.90 7.74 -23.59
C ASP A 91 -15.73 8.25 -22.75
N ARG A 92 -15.94 8.49 -21.46
CA ARG A 92 -14.90 8.93 -20.55
C ARG A 92 -13.74 7.93 -20.44
N LEU A 93 -14.03 6.64 -20.33
CA LEU A 93 -13.00 5.57 -20.30
C LEU A 93 -12.16 5.58 -21.57
N SER A 94 -12.78 5.76 -22.75
CA SER A 94 -12.10 5.77 -24.03
C SER A 94 -11.12 6.94 -24.21
N GLN A 95 -11.33 8.04 -23.50
CA GLN A 95 -10.53 9.27 -23.58
C GLN A 95 -9.34 9.29 -22.61
N VAL A 96 -9.16 8.26 -21.77
CA VAL A 96 -8.08 8.23 -20.78
C VAL A 96 -6.74 7.99 -21.48
N SER A 97 -5.87 8.99 -21.43
CA SER A 97 -4.53 8.92 -22.01
C SER A 97 -3.52 8.33 -21.03
N MET A 98 -2.67 7.43 -21.53
CA MET A 98 -1.55 6.85 -20.77
C MET A 98 -0.54 7.89 -20.25
N LYS A 99 -0.47 9.06 -20.89
CA LYS A 99 0.40 10.17 -20.48
C LYS A 99 -0.23 11.10 -19.45
N ARG A 100 -1.51 10.89 -19.13
CA ARG A 100 -2.21 11.72 -18.15
C ARG A 100 -1.62 11.52 -16.76
N VAL A 101 -1.49 12.61 -16.01
CA VAL A 101 -1.10 12.57 -14.59
C VAL A 101 -2.19 11.90 -13.79
N GLN A 102 -1.86 10.77 -13.16
CA GLN A 102 -2.79 9.95 -12.39
C GLN A 102 -2.65 10.15 -10.89
N THR A 103 -1.44 10.32 -10.42
CA THR A 103 -1.18 10.43 -8.98
C THR A 103 -0.09 11.46 -8.72
N ILE A 104 -0.25 12.23 -7.66
CA ILE A 104 0.83 13.03 -7.07
C ILE A 104 1.02 12.55 -5.65
N MET A 105 2.21 12.02 -5.34
CA MET A 105 2.55 11.58 -3.99
C MET A 105 3.52 12.57 -3.36
N TYR A 106 3.17 13.05 -2.17
CA TYR A 106 4.00 14.00 -1.46
C TYR A 106 4.99 13.28 -0.55
N THR A 107 6.26 13.65 -0.66
CA THR A 107 7.34 13.14 0.18
C THR A 107 7.83 14.24 1.12
N SER A 108 8.19 13.85 2.36
CA SER A 108 8.89 14.75 3.28
C SER A 108 10.29 15.00 2.73
N GLY A 109 10.48 16.16 2.09
CA GLY A 109 11.81 16.59 1.64
C GLY A 109 12.65 17.12 2.79
N THR A 110 13.94 17.33 2.54
CA THR A 110 14.87 18.05 3.44
C THR A 110 14.55 19.55 3.55
N THR A 111 13.60 20.05 2.76
CA THR A 111 13.08 21.41 2.73
C THR A 111 11.79 21.53 3.53
N ALA A 112 11.43 22.75 3.96
CA ALA A 112 10.27 23.01 4.81
C ALA A 112 8.92 22.46 4.26
N ASN A 113 8.74 22.39 2.95
CA ASN A 113 7.48 21.94 2.32
C ASN A 113 7.63 20.57 1.63
N PRO A 114 6.61 19.69 1.70
CA PRO A 114 6.60 18.42 0.99
C PRO A 114 6.71 18.60 -0.53
N LYS A 115 7.43 17.69 -1.19
CA LYS A 115 7.58 17.68 -2.65
C LYS A 115 6.56 16.73 -3.29
N GLY A 116 5.81 17.21 -4.27
CA GLY A 116 4.84 16.42 -5.03
C GLY A 116 5.50 15.69 -6.20
N ILE A 117 5.62 14.37 -6.10
CA ILE A 117 6.15 13.50 -7.17
C ILE A 117 5.01 13.10 -8.08
N ILE A 118 5.15 13.36 -9.37
CA ILE A 118 4.10 13.15 -10.38
C ILE A 118 4.26 11.80 -11.05
N PHE A 119 3.17 11.05 -11.13
CA PHE A 119 3.08 9.79 -11.85
C PHE A 119 2.00 9.86 -12.92
N ASN A 120 2.35 9.51 -14.14
CA ASN A 120 1.37 9.26 -15.20
C ASN A 120 1.03 7.76 -15.26
N GLN A 121 -0.01 7.41 -16.01
CA GLN A 121 -0.49 6.03 -16.09
C GLN A 121 0.57 5.07 -16.63
N ILE A 122 1.37 5.49 -17.60
CA ILE A 122 2.43 4.65 -18.15
C ILE A 122 3.52 4.33 -17.12
N ASN A 123 3.87 5.24 -16.21
CA ASN A 123 4.83 4.95 -15.13
C ASN A 123 4.34 3.78 -14.26
N ILE A 124 3.05 3.81 -13.90
CA ILE A 124 2.44 2.79 -13.04
C ILE A 124 2.41 1.44 -13.76
N ILE A 125 1.93 1.41 -15.00
CA ILE A 125 1.78 0.18 -15.78
C ILE A 125 3.14 -0.45 -16.12
N THR A 126 4.12 0.33 -16.59
CA THR A 126 5.46 -0.16 -16.90
C THR A 126 6.11 -0.83 -15.69
N LYS A 127 5.92 -0.25 -14.49
CA LYS A 127 6.41 -0.89 -13.26
C LYS A 127 5.71 -2.20 -12.93
N ARG A 128 4.45 -2.38 -13.30
CA ARG A 128 3.75 -3.68 -13.12
C ARG A 128 4.37 -4.76 -14.00
N PHE A 129 4.60 -4.45 -15.29
CA PHE A 129 5.29 -5.38 -16.19
C PHE A 129 6.69 -5.74 -15.68
N ALA A 130 7.48 -4.77 -15.25
CA ALA A 130 8.82 -5.03 -14.69
C ALA A 130 8.76 -5.96 -13.46
N ARG A 131 7.73 -5.81 -12.60
CA ARG A 131 7.52 -6.69 -11.43
C ARG A 131 7.03 -8.07 -11.84
N GLY A 132 6.13 -8.16 -12.80
CA GLY A 132 5.66 -9.44 -13.33
C GLY A 132 6.80 -10.28 -13.91
N ILE A 133 7.74 -9.66 -14.61
CA ILE A 133 8.94 -10.32 -15.13
C ILE A 133 9.88 -10.76 -13.99
N ALA A 134 10.05 -9.91 -12.97
CA ALA A 134 10.95 -10.20 -11.85
C ALA A 134 10.41 -11.26 -10.87
N LEU A 135 9.10 -11.44 -10.82
CA LEU A 135 8.39 -12.38 -9.93
C LEU A 135 7.39 -13.20 -10.73
N PRO A 136 7.86 -14.08 -11.65
CA PRO A 136 7.01 -14.81 -12.59
C PRO A 136 6.10 -15.86 -11.91
N ASP A 137 6.46 -16.31 -10.71
CA ASP A 137 5.74 -17.34 -9.98
C ASP A 137 4.59 -16.78 -9.11
N ILE A 138 4.40 -15.45 -9.09
CA ILE A 138 3.23 -14.85 -8.43
C ILE A 138 2.08 -14.74 -9.44
N GLY A 139 0.89 -15.17 -9.03
CA GLY A 139 -0.28 -15.21 -9.91
C GLY A 139 -1.62 -15.26 -9.17
N PRO A 140 -2.70 -15.66 -9.86
CA PRO A 140 -4.08 -15.60 -9.35
C PRO A 140 -4.35 -16.43 -8.08
N ASN A 141 -3.53 -17.45 -7.84
CA ASN A 141 -3.67 -18.32 -6.66
C ASN A 141 -2.95 -17.76 -5.42
N ASP A 142 -2.27 -16.62 -5.56
CA ASP A 142 -1.54 -16.03 -4.46
C ASP A 142 -2.40 -15.10 -3.61
N VAL A 143 -2.07 -15.07 -2.33
CA VAL A 143 -2.75 -14.27 -1.31
C VAL A 143 -1.75 -13.37 -0.63
N PHE A 144 -1.96 -12.07 -0.73
CA PHE A 144 -1.16 -11.05 -0.08
C PHE A 144 -1.79 -10.68 1.26
N LEU A 145 -1.01 -10.67 2.34
CA LEU A 145 -1.39 -10.02 3.59
C LEU A 145 -0.80 -8.62 3.61
N CYS A 146 -1.64 -7.59 3.51
CA CYS A 146 -1.25 -6.22 3.22
C CYS A 146 -1.55 -5.29 4.40
N TYR A 147 -0.53 -4.58 4.86
CA TYR A 147 -0.63 -3.60 5.94
C TYR A 147 0.10 -2.28 5.63
N LEU A 148 0.84 -2.24 4.53
CA LEU A 148 1.59 -1.05 4.14
C LEU A 148 0.64 0.07 3.72
N PRO A 149 0.94 1.33 4.11
CA PRO A 149 0.03 2.44 3.85
C PRO A 149 -0.04 2.77 2.35
N LEU A 150 -1.26 3.00 1.85
CA LEU A 150 -1.53 3.28 0.44
C LEU A 150 -1.13 4.70 -0.01
N PHE A 151 -0.68 5.55 0.92
CA PHE A 151 -0.06 6.82 0.57
C PHE A 151 1.44 6.70 0.24
N HIS A 152 2.04 5.50 0.41
CA HIS A 152 3.40 5.18 -0.02
C HIS A 152 3.41 4.27 -1.25
N THR A 153 4.41 4.46 -2.12
CA THR A 153 4.58 3.65 -3.35
C THR A 153 4.69 2.15 -3.07
N PHE A 154 5.23 1.77 -1.93
CA PHE A 154 5.42 0.38 -1.56
C PHE A 154 4.07 -0.33 -1.34
N GLY A 155 3.19 0.22 -0.50
CA GLY A 155 1.84 -0.33 -0.32
C GLY A 155 0.95 -0.13 -1.56
N ARG A 156 0.97 1.08 -2.14
CA ARG A 156 0.09 1.41 -3.25
C ARG A 156 0.45 0.70 -4.55
N TYR A 157 1.70 0.80 -4.98
CA TYR A 157 2.10 0.30 -6.29
C TYR A 157 2.66 -1.11 -6.25
N PHE A 158 3.22 -1.57 -5.16
CA PHE A 158 3.69 -2.94 -5.09
C PHE A 158 2.59 -3.88 -4.61
N GLU A 159 1.98 -3.64 -3.45
CA GLU A 159 0.93 -4.53 -2.93
C GLU A 159 -0.39 -4.38 -3.72
N LEU A 160 -1.05 -3.21 -3.67
CA LEU A 160 -2.39 -3.06 -4.24
C LEU A 160 -2.40 -3.21 -5.76
N MET A 161 -1.64 -2.40 -6.48
CA MET A 161 -1.61 -2.49 -7.93
C MET A 161 -0.92 -3.75 -8.44
N GLY A 162 0.00 -4.31 -7.65
CA GLY A 162 0.63 -5.59 -7.93
C GLY A 162 -0.37 -6.73 -7.86
N SER A 163 -1.12 -6.85 -6.78
CA SER A 163 -2.14 -7.92 -6.65
C SER A 163 -3.19 -7.85 -7.75
N ILE A 164 -3.64 -6.64 -8.15
CA ILE A 164 -4.54 -6.47 -9.30
C ILE A 164 -3.88 -6.98 -10.60
N PHE A 165 -2.62 -6.62 -10.85
CA PHE A 165 -1.89 -7.01 -12.05
C PHE A 165 -1.69 -8.53 -12.15
N TRP A 166 -1.39 -9.19 -11.02
CA TRP A 166 -1.23 -10.65 -10.96
C TRP A 166 -2.56 -11.42 -10.87
N GLY A 167 -3.69 -10.71 -10.67
CA GLY A 167 -4.98 -11.35 -10.38
C GLY A 167 -5.03 -12.01 -9.00
N ALA A 168 -4.11 -11.66 -8.11
CA ALA A 168 -3.97 -12.23 -6.77
C ALA A 168 -4.97 -11.64 -5.78
N THR A 169 -5.20 -12.34 -4.66
CA THR A 169 -6.03 -11.83 -3.56
C THR A 169 -5.27 -10.81 -2.73
N TYR A 170 -5.88 -9.64 -2.52
CA TYR A 170 -5.40 -8.59 -1.62
C TYR A 170 -6.18 -8.65 -0.30
N SER A 171 -5.52 -9.09 0.78
CA SER A 171 -6.13 -9.19 2.10
C SER A 171 -5.64 -8.06 3.00
N PHE A 172 -6.55 -7.20 3.43
CA PHE A 172 -6.23 -6.13 4.39
C PHE A 172 -5.93 -6.71 5.77
N ALA A 173 -4.78 -6.35 6.33
CA ALA A 173 -4.50 -6.61 7.73
C ALA A 173 -5.39 -5.73 8.62
N ARG A 174 -5.84 -6.26 9.76
CA ARG A 174 -6.66 -5.51 10.73
C ARG A 174 -5.90 -4.33 11.36
N SER A 175 -4.59 -4.48 11.51
CA SER A 175 -3.72 -3.46 12.08
C SER A 175 -2.27 -3.72 11.66
N PRO A 176 -1.43 -2.67 11.52
CA PRO A 176 -0.01 -2.84 11.27
C PRO A 176 0.79 -3.34 12.49
N ALA A 177 0.18 -3.47 13.68
CA ALA A 177 0.84 -3.96 14.87
C ALA A 177 1.23 -5.43 14.71
N PHE A 178 2.45 -5.82 15.14
CA PHE A 178 2.98 -7.17 14.92
C PHE A 178 2.11 -8.27 15.48
N ASN A 179 1.58 -8.11 16.71
CA ASN A 179 0.68 -9.09 17.32
C ASN A 179 -0.65 -9.25 16.55
N SER A 180 -1.12 -8.21 15.86
CA SER A 180 -2.27 -8.30 14.96
C SER A 180 -1.91 -9.06 13.69
N LEU A 181 -0.75 -8.77 13.10
CA LEU A 181 -0.26 -9.46 11.91
C LEU A 181 -0.08 -10.96 12.16
N LEU A 182 0.42 -11.38 13.34
CA LEU A 182 0.53 -12.81 13.69
C LEU A 182 -0.85 -13.52 13.71
N LYS A 183 -1.91 -12.84 14.18
CA LYS A 183 -3.28 -13.37 14.13
C LYS A 183 -3.79 -13.42 12.69
N ASP A 184 -3.50 -12.39 11.91
CA ASP A 184 -3.91 -12.29 10.51
C ASP A 184 -3.18 -13.32 9.63
N PHE A 185 -1.90 -13.60 9.88
CA PHE A 185 -1.17 -14.71 9.24
C PHE A 185 -1.88 -16.04 9.37
N LYS A 186 -2.33 -16.38 10.60
CA LYS A 186 -3.05 -17.64 10.85
C LYS A 186 -4.42 -17.70 10.17
N LEU A 187 -5.11 -16.58 10.10
CA LEU A 187 -6.45 -16.48 9.51
C LEU A 187 -6.40 -16.46 7.98
N VAL A 188 -5.56 -15.60 7.42
CA VAL A 188 -5.46 -15.36 5.97
C VAL A 188 -4.64 -16.44 5.27
N ARG A 189 -3.62 -16.98 5.96
CA ARG A 189 -2.66 -17.96 5.42
C ARG A 189 -2.03 -17.47 4.11
N PRO A 190 -1.38 -16.28 4.11
CA PRO A 190 -0.87 -15.67 2.90
C PRO A 190 0.24 -16.50 2.27
N THR A 191 0.37 -16.36 0.95
CA THR A 191 1.50 -16.90 0.18
C THR A 191 2.58 -15.83 -0.06
N VAL A 192 2.22 -14.56 0.04
CA VAL A 192 3.10 -13.39 -0.17
C VAL A 192 2.97 -12.42 0.99
N PHE A 193 4.10 -12.00 1.54
CA PHE A 193 4.17 -10.93 2.54
C PHE A 193 5.26 -9.92 2.21
N ILE A 194 4.85 -8.69 2.00
CA ILE A 194 5.72 -7.57 1.67
C ILE A 194 5.83 -6.67 2.90
N SER A 195 7.06 -6.32 3.31
CA SER A 195 7.22 -5.63 4.58
C SER A 195 8.47 -4.75 4.64
N ILE A 196 8.47 -3.86 5.61
CA ILE A 196 9.66 -3.17 6.07
C ILE A 196 10.51 -4.11 6.95
N PRO A 197 11.83 -3.89 7.08
CA PRO A 197 12.73 -4.75 7.85
C PRO A 197 12.24 -5.05 9.27
N LYS A 198 11.68 -4.06 9.95
CA LYS A 198 11.18 -4.18 11.33
C LYS A 198 10.29 -5.41 11.56
N ARG A 199 9.44 -5.79 10.60
CA ARG A 199 8.53 -6.94 10.78
C ARG A 199 9.25 -8.26 10.63
N TRP A 200 10.24 -8.31 9.73
CA TRP A 200 11.10 -9.48 9.56
C TRP A 200 11.98 -9.71 10.79
N VAL A 201 12.55 -8.64 11.36
CA VAL A 201 13.27 -8.68 12.63
C VAL A 201 12.39 -9.21 13.76
N GLN A 202 11.18 -8.68 13.90
CA GLN A 202 10.24 -9.13 14.92
C GLN A 202 9.84 -10.61 14.76
N LEU A 203 9.72 -11.09 13.51
CA LEU A 203 9.49 -12.52 13.25
C LEU A 203 10.70 -13.35 13.68
N TYR A 204 11.92 -12.92 13.35
CA TYR A 204 13.15 -13.56 13.76
C TYR A 204 13.31 -13.60 15.29
N GLU A 205 13.09 -12.48 15.97
CA GLU A 205 13.14 -12.39 17.43
C GLU A 205 12.12 -13.34 18.10
N LEU A 206 10.92 -13.45 17.53
CA LEU A 206 9.91 -14.40 18.02
C LEU A 206 10.40 -15.85 17.87
N LEU A 207 10.96 -16.21 16.72
CA LEU A 207 11.50 -17.55 16.50
C LEU A 207 12.64 -17.84 17.48
N ASN A 208 13.60 -16.93 17.60
CA ASN A 208 14.77 -17.07 18.47
C ASN A 208 14.43 -17.08 19.98
N SER A 209 13.29 -16.52 20.37
CA SER A 209 12.82 -16.58 21.76
C SER A 209 12.22 -17.93 22.15
N GLU A 210 11.86 -18.76 21.18
CA GLU A 210 11.20 -20.04 21.42
C GLU A 210 12.02 -21.24 20.94
N LEU A 211 13.06 -21.01 20.14
CA LEU A 211 13.92 -22.03 19.52
C LEU A 211 15.39 -21.62 19.65
N ASP A 212 16.29 -22.61 19.66
CA ASP A 212 17.71 -22.40 19.42
C ASP A 212 17.97 -22.52 17.91
N LEU A 213 18.00 -21.37 17.21
CA LEU A 213 18.09 -21.33 15.74
C LEU A 213 19.42 -21.86 15.19
N ASP A 214 20.44 -22.00 16.04
CA ASP A 214 21.77 -22.53 15.67
C ASP A 214 21.88 -24.05 15.85
N SER A 215 21.11 -24.63 16.77
CA SER A 215 21.25 -26.04 17.17
C SER A 215 19.99 -26.89 16.95
N ASP A 216 18.80 -26.26 16.81
CA ASP A 216 17.57 -27.01 16.57
C ASP A 216 17.53 -27.61 15.16
N ASP A 217 16.82 -28.73 15.04
CA ASP A 217 16.57 -29.37 13.75
C ASP A 217 15.83 -28.43 12.80
N SER A 218 16.29 -28.40 11.54
CA SER A 218 15.70 -27.58 10.48
C SER A 218 14.21 -27.84 10.26
N GLU A 219 13.72 -29.08 10.52
CA GLU A 219 12.30 -29.39 10.44
C GLU A 219 11.49 -28.75 11.59
N ILE A 220 12.08 -28.66 12.77
CA ILE A 220 11.47 -27.98 13.94
C ILE A 220 11.35 -26.50 13.65
N ILE A 221 12.42 -25.88 13.15
CA ILE A 221 12.43 -24.45 12.78
C ILE A 221 11.39 -24.19 11.67
N LEU A 222 11.37 -24.99 10.61
CA LEU A 222 10.39 -24.88 9.52
C LEU A 222 8.93 -25.04 10.03
N SER A 223 8.70 -26.02 10.90
CA SER A 223 7.38 -26.22 11.51
C SER A 223 6.93 -24.98 12.30
N LYS A 224 7.84 -24.37 13.07
CA LYS A 224 7.55 -23.14 13.81
C LYS A 224 7.26 -21.96 12.90
N ILE A 225 8.09 -21.75 11.87
CA ILE A 225 7.86 -20.71 10.86
C ILE A 225 6.47 -20.90 10.23
N LYS A 226 6.11 -22.10 9.80
CA LYS A 226 4.79 -22.41 9.25
C LYS A 226 3.67 -22.13 10.25
N SER A 227 3.85 -22.46 11.50
CA SER A 227 2.88 -22.20 12.57
C SER A 227 2.59 -20.72 12.76
N VAL A 228 3.59 -19.85 12.71
CA VAL A 228 3.43 -18.41 12.94
C VAL A 228 3.00 -17.66 11.69
N THR A 229 3.37 -18.13 10.49
CA THR A 229 3.07 -17.49 9.20
C THR A 229 1.83 -18.05 8.49
N GLY A 230 1.10 -18.98 9.13
CA GLY A 230 -0.10 -19.61 8.54
C GLY A 230 0.18 -20.75 7.58
N GLY A 231 1.44 -21.16 7.41
CA GLY A 231 1.88 -22.38 6.72
C GLY A 231 1.86 -22.36 5.18
N LYS A 232 1.57 -21.22 4.57
CA LYS A 232 1.55 -21.07 3.09
C LYS A 232 2.49 -20.01 2.56
N LEU A 233 3.20 -19.28 3.44
CA LEU A 233 4.10 -18.20 3.03
C LEU A 233 5.26 -18.79 2.21
N LYS A 234 5.42 -18.33 0.99
CA LYS A 234 6.48 -18.75 0.06
C LYS A 234 7.31 -17.58 -0.47
N TRP A 235 6.72 -16.37 -0.50
CA TRP A 235 7.36 -15.16 -0.99
C TRP A 235 7.37 -14.08 0.08
N GLY A 236 8.53 -13.52 0.33
CA GLY A 236 8.74 -12.34 1.16
C GLY A 236 9.52 -11.25 0.42
N LEU A 237 9.26 -9.98 0.73
CA LEU A 237 10.08 -8.88 0.28
C LEU A 237 10.35 -7.95 1.46
N SER A 238 11.63 -7.62 1.68
CA SER A 238 12.06 -6.57 2.60
C SER A 238 12.59 -5.39 1.81
N ALA A 239 12.09 -4.19 2.11
CA ALA A 239 12.57 -2.96 1.47
C ALA A 239 12.39 -1.74 2.40
N ALA A 240 12.90 -0.59 1.95
CA ALA A 240 12.86 0.68 2.69
C ALA A 240 13.72 0.70 3.97
N GLY A 241 14.75 -0.14 4.05
CA GLY A 241 15.72 -0.18 5.13
C GLY A 241 16.62 -1.41 5.05
N TYR A 242 17.65 -1.42 5.88
CA TYR A 242 18.55 -2.56 6.02
C TYR A 242 17.86 -3.70 6.78
N LEU A 243 18.09 -4.92 6.35
CA LEU A 243 17.76 -6.14 7.06
C LEU A 243 19.01 -7.01 7.14
N ASP A 244 19.22 -7.64 8.30
CA ASP A 244 20.39 -8.47 8.56
C ASP A 244 20.43 -9.69 7.61
N PRO A 245 21.62 -10.02 7.02
CA PRO A 245 21.81 -11.21 6.19
C PRO A 245 21.39 -12.52 6.84
N ASP A 246 21.58 -12.69 8.15
CA ASP A 246 21.23 -13.91 8.86
C ASP A 246 19.72 -14.17 8.83
N ILE A 247 18.90 -13.11 8.85
CA ILE A 247 17.44 -13.22 8.72
C ILE A 247 17.04 -13.68 7.32
N PHE A 248 17.74 -13.19 6.27
CA PHE A 248 17.52 -13.67 4.90
C PHE A 248 17.88 -15.16 4.80
N SER A 249 19.06 -15.53 5.28
CA SER A 249 19.56 -16.90 5.23
C SER A 249 18.63 -17.88 5.96
N LEU A 250 18.18 -17.50 7.16
CA LEU A 250 17.22 -18.31 7.92
C LEU A 250 15.93 -18.56 7.15
N LEU A 251 15.30 -17.51 6.61
CA LEU A 251 14.02 -17.66 5.94
C LEU A 251 14.12 -18.36 4.58
N GLN A 252 15.20 -18.07 3.82
CA GLN A 252 15.45 -18.71 2.54
C GLN A 252 15.76 -20.22 2.69
N SER A 253 16.56 -20.61 3.69
CA SER A 253 16.82 -22.04 3.97
C SER A 253 15.58 -22.79 4.45
N HIS A 254 14.54 -22.07 4.91
CA HIS A 254 13.27 -22.64 5.38
C HIS A 254 12.09 -22.35 4.45
N GLN A 255 12.31 -22.43 3.12
CA GLN A 255 11.28 -22.39 2.08
C GLN A 255 10.56 -21.05 1.89
N ILE A 256 11.07 -19.94 2.42
CA ILE A 256 10.54 -18.61 2.14
C ILE A 256 11.55 -17.86 1.28
N ASN A 257 11.20 -17.60 0.01
CA ASN A 257 11.98 -16.75 -0.87
C ASN A 257 11.88 -15.29 -0.39
N LEU A 258 12.68 -14.93 0.62
CA LEU A 258 12.77 -13.55 1.07
C LEU A 258 13.74 -12.78 0.18
N LEU A 259 13.25 -11.71 -0.43
CA LEU A 259 13.98 -10.86 -1.35
C LEU A 259 14.31 -9.53 -0.68
N SER A 260 15.41 -8.91 -1.11
CA SER A 260 15.75 -7.53 -0.76
C SER A 260 15.39 -6.60 -1.90
N GLY A 261 14.75 -5.47 -1.62
CA GLY A 261 14.37 -4.48 -2.61
C GLY A 261 14.84 -3.07 -2.25
N TYR A 262 15.33 -2.35 -3.25
CA TYR A 262 15.62 -0.93 -3.15
C TYR A 262 14.72 -0.13 -4.08
N GLY A 263 14.21 1.00 -3.62
CA GLY A 263 13.37 1.88 -4.38
C GLY A 263 13.21 3.27 -3.77
N MET A 264 12.63 4.15 -4.55
CA MET A 264 12.32 5.51 -4.14
C MET A 264 11.04 5.99 -4.82
N THR A 265 10.39 6.97 -4.23
CA THR A 265 9.12 7.50 -4.75
C THR A 265 9.27 8.02 -6.18
N GLU A 266 10.34 8.76 -6.48
CA GLU A 266 10.64 9.35 -7.78
C GLU A 266 10.80 8.32 -8.90
N ALA A 267 11.11 7.06 -8.55
CA ALA A 267 11.22 5.96 -9.53
C ALA A 267 9.94 5.09 -9.61
N THR A 268 8.81 5.56 -9.14
CA THR A 268 7.56 4.80 -9.03
C THR A 268 7.72 3.55 -8.14
N GLY A 269 8.49 3.67 -7.07
CA GLY A 269 8.81 2.60 -6.13
C GLY A 269 10.12 1.89 -6.43
N GLY A 270 10.08 0.57 -6.54
CA GLY A 270 11.28 -0.25 -6.61
C GLY A 270 12.13 -0.03 -7.87
N ILE A 271 13.44 0.03 -7.70
CA ILE A 271 14.46 0.17 -8.74
C ILE A 271 15.15 -1.18 -8.96
N THR A 272 15.64 -1.78 -7.88
CA THR A 272 16.33 -3.07 -7.92
C THR A 272 15.73 -4.04 -6.91
N MET A 273 15.96 -5.32 -7.13
CA MET A 273 15.56 -6.40 -6.24
C MET A 273 16.52 -7.56 -6.43
N THR A 274 16.86 -8.26 -5.35
CA THR A 274 17.62 -9.51 -5.45
C THR A 274 16.81 -10.55 -6.21
N PRO A 275 17.45 -11.41 -7.03
CA PRO A 275 16.74 -12.52 -7.63
C PRO A 275 16.30 -13.54 -6.57
N PRO A 276 15.30 -14.40 -6.85
CA PRO A 276 14.89 -15.48 -5.97
C PRO A 276 16.07 -16.39 -5.60
N GLY A 277 16.19 -16.73 -4.30
CA GLY A 277 17.24 -17.59 -3.77
C GLY A 277 18.63 -16.96 -3.67
N ALA A 278 18.75 -15.65 -3.92
CA ALA A 278 20.01 -14.93 -3.78
C ALA A 278 19.88 -13.76 -2.79
N TYR A 279 20.96 -13.56 -2.03
CA TYR A 279 21.13 -12.40 -1.16
C TYR A 279 22.60 -11.98 -1.15
#